data_1237d10f221562f7bdf75c0e91e0ed52
#
_entry.id   1237d10f221562f7bdf75c0e91e0ed52
#
_cell.length_a   1.000
_cell.length_b   1.000
_cell.length_c   1.000
_cell.angle_alpha   90.00
_cell.angle_beta   90.00
_cell.angle_gamma   90.00
#
_symmetry.space_group_name_H-M   'P 1'
#
loop_
_entity.id
_entity.type
_entity.pdbx_description
1 polymer ?
#
loop_
_entity_poly.entity_id
_entity_poly.type
_entity_poly.pdbx_seq_one_letter_code
_entity_poly.pdbx_strand_id
1 'polypeptide(L)'
;QVEGQSHSWSTSIYWAFVTMSTLGYGDVVFQSDIGRLFSVFVLISGVVLILVVLPFTFIRSFYAPWLEAQLRFKAPRELPSKTNDHVMISRYDEIAASLIEHLQASNIPHYVIEPDPTVAAHLMSEGVPIVTGEFDNKATFENWQIQKARLLLANREDTTNTNIVLTVRETSSQVPIVGIVDHEDSIDILELSGCTHVLPLKVRLGEYLAMRTSQGTSSPDVIGTTKGLQIVE
;
A
#
# COMPACT_ATOMS: atom_id res chain seq x y z
N GLN A 1 51.37 -10.80 -29.35
CA GLN A 1 52.27 -10.15 -30.32
C GLN A 1 51.88 -10.57 -31.76
N VAL A 2 50.82 -10.00 -32.25
CA VAL A 2 50.45 -10.07 -33.66
C VAL A 2 51.10 -8.84 -34.29
N GLU A 3 51.95 -9.00 -35.32
CA GLU A 3 52.64 -7.94 -36.06
C GLU A 3 53.93 -7.34 -35.46
N GLY A 4 54.55 -7.96 -34.44
CA GLY A 4 55.85 -7.49 -33.90
C GLY A 4 55.80 -6.15 -33.13
N GLN A 5 54.65 -5.56 -32.93
CA GLN A 5 54.45 -4.36 -32.13
C GLN A 5 54.26 -4.74 -30.64
N SER A 6 55.10 -4.17 -29.77
CA SER A 6 54.99 -4.36 -28.34
C SER A 6 54.16 -3.23 -27.76
N HIS A 7 52.91 -3.47 -27.50
CA HIS A 7 52.06 -2.56 -26.78
C HIS A 7 52.06 -2.86 -25.26
N SER A 8 51.97 -1.82 -24.45
CA SER A 8 51.81 -1.99 -23.01
C SER A 8 50.44 -2.61 -22.69
N TRP A 9 50.31 -3.23 -21.54
CA TRP A 9 49.04 -3.79 -21.06
C TRP A 9 47.93 -2.73 -21.06
N SER A 10 48.22 -1.52 -20.66
CA SER A 10 47.26 -0.40 -20.63
C SER A 10 46.76 -0.05 -22.07
N THR A 11 47.67 -0.01 -23.05
CA THR A 11 47.32 0.27 -24.44
C THR A 11 46.44 -0.84 -25.03
N SER A 12 46.71 -2.08 -24.66
CA SER A 12 45.91 -3.23 -25.12
C SER A 12 44.49 -3.21 -24.55
N ILE A 13 44.37 -2.91 -23.28
CA ILE A 13 43.04 -2.75 -22.61
C ILE A 13 42.30 -1.57 -23.24
N TYR A 14 42.93 -0.42 -23.36
CA TYR A 14 42.37 0.76 -24.00
C TYR A 14 41.86 0.44 -25.42
N TRP A 15 42.66 -0.20 -26.25
CA TRP A 15 42.28 -0.59 -27.61
C TRP A 15 41.05 -1.51 -27.60
N ALA A 16 41.04 -2.52 -26.71
CA ALA A 16 39.92 -3.45 -26.60
C ALA A 16 38.61 -2.72 -26.23
N PHE A 17 38.63 -1.83 -25.24
CA PHE A 17 37.45 -1.05 -24.84
C PHE A 17 36.98 -0.10 -25.96
N VAL A 18 37.91 0.59 -26.63
CA VAL A 18 37.58 1.53 -27.72
C VAL A 18 37.00 0.77 -28.91
N THR A 19 37.51 -0.43 -29.21
CA THR A 19 36.99 -1.29 -30.27
C THR A 19 35.63 -1.89 -29.91
N MET A 20 35.49 -2.45 -28.69
CA MET A 20 34.23 -3.05 -28.21
C MET A 20 33.12 -2.01 -28.09
N SER A 21 33.42 -0.76 -27.72
CA SER A 21 32.45 0.33 -27.64
C SER A 21 32.12 0.95 -29.00
N THR A 22 32.70 0.47 -30.07
CA THR A 22 32.54 0.98 -31.45
C THR A 22 33.05 2.39 -31.68
N LEU A 23 33.85 2.96 -30.74
CA LEU A 23 34.41 4.33 -30.85
C LEU A 23 35.48 4.40 -31.93
N GLY A 24 36.44 3.43 -31.93
CA GLY A 24 37.42 3.25 -32.98
C GLY A 24 38.26 4.48 -33.34
N TYR A 25 38.97 5.09 -32.40
CA TYR A 25 39.76 6.31 -32.65
C TYR A 25 40.84 6.15 -33.73
N GLY A 26 41.24 4.90 -34.04
CA GLY A 26 42.20 4.62 -35.11
C GLY A 26 43.66 4.90 -34.74
N ASP A 27 43.94 5.16 -33.48
CA ASP A 27 45.30 5.38 -32.95
C ASP A 27 46.11 4.08 -32.77
N VAL A 28 45.43 2.98 -32.54
CA VAL A 28 45.99 1.61 -32.53
C VAL A 28 45.23 0.77 -33.52
N VAL A 29 45.90 0.36 -34.63
CA VAL A 29 45.28 -0.43 -35.69
C VAL A 29 46.20 -1.57 -36.10
N PHE A 30 45.62 -2.72 -36.47
CA PHE A 30 46.32 -3.84 -37.07
C PHE A 30 46.40 -3.66 -38.60
N GLN A 31 47.58 -3.95 -39.15
CA GLN A 31 47.83 -3.79 -40.59
C GLN A 31 47.67 -5.12 -41.35
N SER A 32 47.88 -6.25 -40.69
CA SER A 32 47.70 -7.57 -41.29
C SER A 32 46.25 -7.99 -41.42
N ASP A 33 45.92 -8.84 -42.38
CA ASP A 33 44.58 -9.36 -42.59
C ASP A 33 44.09 -10.17 -41.37
N ILE A 34 44.99 -10.93 -40.72
CA ILE A 34 44.70 -11.67 -39.49
C ILE A 34 44.37 -10.70 -38.32
N GLY A 35 45.13 -9.62 -38.17
CA GLY A 35 44.89 -8.61 -37.15
C GLY A 35 43.56 -7.88 -37.38
N ARG A 36 43.22 -7.57 -38.64
CA ARG A 36 41.91 -6.99 -38.97
C ARG A 36 40.75 -7.93 -38.67
N LEU A 37 40.89 -9.22 -39.00
CA LEU A 37 39.89 -10.23 -38.67
C LEU A 37 39.70 -10.37 -37.15
N PHE A 38 40.81 -10.33 -36.39
CA PHE A 38 40.78 -10.31 -34.92
C PHE A 38 40.03 -9.08 -34.40
N SER A 39 40.29 -7.89 -34.98
CA SER A 39 39.54 -6.66 -34.61
C SER A 39 38.05 -6.79 -34.85
N VAL A 40 37.61 -7.41 -35.93
CA VAL A 40 36.19 -7.68 -36.21
C VAL A 40 35.58 -8.61 -35.16
N PHE A 41 36.32 -9.66 -34.78
CA PHE A 41 35.87 -10.58 -33.73
C PHE A 41 35.70 -9.87 -32.40
N VAL A 42 36.68 -9.02 -31.98
CA VAL A 42 36.61 -8.22 -30.77
C VAL A 42 35.42 -7.23 -30.81
N LEU A 43 35.23 -6.58 -31.96
CA LEU A 43 34.10 -5.67 -32.17
C LEU A 43 32.73 -6.38 -31.96
N ILE A 44 32.54 -7.52 -32.66
CA ILE A 44 31.28 -8.27 -32.54
C ILE A 44 31.06 -8.75 -31.10
N SER A 45 32.11 -9.27 -30.46
CA SER A 45 32.00 -9.69 -29.04
C SER A 45 31.63 -8.55 -28.12
N GLY A 46 32.18 -7.34 -28.35
CA GLY A 46 31.85 -6.13 -27.60
C GLY A 46 30.40 -5.67 -27.80
N VAL A 47 29.96 -5.67 -29.05
CA VAL A 47 28.56 -5.30 -29.37
C VAL A 47 27.58 -6.26 -28.68
N VAL A 48 27.84 -7.56 -28.75
CA VAL A 48 26.98 -8.57 -28.07
C VAL A 48 27.01 -8.36 -26.56
N LEU A 49 28.18 -8.14 -25.99
CA LEU A 49 28.32 -7.94 -24.52
C LEU A 49 27.60 -6.69 -24.06
N ILE A 50 27.81 -5.54 -24.72
CA ILE A 50 27.30 -4.24 -24.27
C ILE A 50 25.82 -4.08 -24.61
N LEU A 51 25.37 -4.47 -25.81
CA LEU A 51 23.98 -4.25 -26.24
C LEU A 51 23.02 -5.38 -25.86
N VAL A 52 23.50 -6.59 -25.65
CA VAL A 52 22.63 -7.73 -25.34
C VAL A 52 22.84 -8.21 -23.91
N VAL A 53 24.06 -8.65 -23.57
CA VAL A 53 24.31 -9.32 -22.28
C VAL A 53 24.14 -8.36 -21.10
N LEU A 54 24.69 -7.16 -21.18
CA LEU A 54 24.69 -6.19 -20.08
C LEU A 54 23.27 -5.70 -19.75
N PRO A 55 22.45 -5.18 -20.71
CA PRO A 55 21.09 -4.77 -20.42
C PRO A 55 20.21 -5.94 -19.94
N PHE A 56 20.37 -7.13 -20.54
CA PHE A 56 19.59 -8.30 -20.15
C PHE A 56 19.92 -8.76 -18.73
N THR A 57 21.20 -8.74 -18.36
CA THR A 57 21.66 -9.05 -17.00
C THR A 57 21.16 -8.02 -16.00
N PHE A 58 21.19 -6.73 -16.37
CA PHE A 58 20.65 -5.65 -15.53
C PHE A 58 19.15 -5.82 -15.29
N ILE A 59 18.36 -6.06 -16.35
CA ILE A 59 16.91 -6.29 -16.22
C ILE A 59 16.64 -7.50 -15.33
N ARG A 60 17.33 -8.61 -15.55
CA ARG A 60 17.12 -9.84 -14.77
C ARG A 60 17.54 -9.71 -13.31
N SER A 61 18.66 -9.04 -13.04
CA SER A 61 19.26 -9.01 -11.69
C SER A 61 18.74 -7.88 -10.79
N PHE A 62 18.28 -6.77 -11.39
CA PHE A 62 17.86 -5.58 -10.64
C PHE A 62 16.40 -5.21 -10.91
N TYR A 63 16.01 -5.08 -12.18
CA TYR A 63 14.69 -4.57 -12.53
C TYR A 63 13.57 -5.59 -12.25
N ALA A 64 13.75 -6.85 -12.62
CA ALA A 64 12.72 -7.86 -12.41
C ALA A 64 12.45 -8.14 -10.92
N PRO A 65 13.46 -8.32 -10.03
CA PRO A 65 13.22 -8.48 -8.60
C PRO A 65 12.57 -7.24 -7.95
N TRP A 66 12.97 -6.04 -8.39
CA TRP A 66 12.36 -4.81 -7.92
C TRP A 66 10.87 -4.71 -8.32
N LEU A 67 10.56 -5.04 -9.57
CA LEU A 67 9.17 -5.05 -10.06
C LEU A 67 8.33 -6.13 -9.36
N GLU A 68 8.89 -7.33 -9.13
CA GLU A 68 8.22 -8.39 -8.37
C GLU A 68 7.95 -7.97 -6.93
N ALA A 69 8.88 -7.27 -6.28
CA ALA A 69 8.67 -6.75 -4.93
C ALA A 69 7.52 -5.74 -4.90
N GLN A 70 7.42 -4.85 -5.88
CA GLN A 70 6.29 -3.93 -5.98
C GLN A 70 4.94 -4.63 -6.27
N LEU A 71 4.96 -5.69 -7.07
CA LEU A 71 3.74 -6.44 -7.40
C LEU A 71 3.24 -7.32 -6.25
N ARG A 72 4.14 -7.83 -5.40
CA ARG A 72 3.78 -8.65 -4.23
C ARG A 72 2.92 -7.90 -3.21
N PHE A 73 3.05 -6.59 -3.14
CA PHE A 73 2.33 -5.73 -2.19
C PHE A 73 1.19 -4.94 -2.83
N LYS A 74 0.66 -5.39 -3.97
CA LYS A 74 -0.60 -4.81 -4.46
C LYS A 74 -1.74 -5.29 -3.59
N ALA A 75 -2.27 -4.40 -2.76
CA ALA A 75 -3.47 -4.68 -2.00
C ALA A 75 -4.62 -5.07 -2.94
N PRO A 76 -5.41 -6.10 -2.61
CA PRO A 76 -6.52 -6.55 -3.42
C PRO A 76 -7.58 -5.45 -3.53
N ARG A 77 -8.22 -5.36 -4.69
CA ARG A 77 -9.36 -4.46 -4.92
C ARG A 77 -10.70 -5.11 -4.67
N GLU A 78 -10.70 -6.43 -4.52
CA GLU A 78 -11.90 -7.24 -4.36
C GLU A 78 -11.69 -8.23 -3.23
N LEU A 79 -12.73 -8.50 -2.47
CA LEU A 79 -12.74 -9.57 -1.50
C LEU A 79 -13.22 -10.88 -2.14
N PRO A 80 -12.74 -12.04 -1.65
CA PRO A 80 -13.26 -13.33 -2.10
C PRO A 80 -14.78 -13.39 -2.00
N SER A 81 -15.46 -13.96 -3.01
CA SER A 81 -16.93 -14.02 -3.09
C SER A 81 -17.58 -14.75 -1.89
N LYS A 82 -16.80 -15.56 -1.17
CA LYS A 82 -17.24 -16.29 0.03
C LYS A 82 -17.10 -15.48 1.32
N THR A 83 -16.52 -14.28 1.27
CA THR A 83 -16.37 -13.42 2.44
C THR A 83 -17.73 -12.97 2.94
N ASN A 84 -18.02 -13.20 4.20
CA ASN A 84 -19.25 -12.81 4.88
C ASN A 84 -18.94 -12.53 6.36
N ASP A 85 -19.84 -11.81 7.01
CA ASP A 85 -19.80 -11.53 8.44
C ASP A 85 -18.46 -10.87 8.87
N HIS A 86 -17.89 -10.05 7.98
CA HIS A 86 -16.62 -9.36 8.16
C HIS A 86 -16.82 -7.91 8.61
N VAL A 87 -15.79 -7.34 9.20
CA VAL A 87 -15.75 -5.93 9.60
C VAL A 87 -14.90 -5.15 8.59
N MET A 88 -15.44 -4.02 8.11
CA MET A 88 -14.73 -3.09 7.25
C MET A 88 -14.34 -1.85 8.07
N ILE A 89 -13.11 -1.39 7.91
CA ILE A 89 -12.54 -0.25 8.64
C ILE A 89 -12.01 0.74 7.63
N SER A 90 -12.45 2.00 7.68
CA SER A 90 -12.12 2.97 6.63
C SER A 90 -10.71 3.55 6.72
N ARG A 91 -10.02 3.40 7.87
CA ARG A 91 -8.67 3.91 8.10
C ARG A 91 -7.94 3.07 9.14
N TYR A 92 -6.64 2.87 8.96
CA TYR A 92 -5.78 2.28 9.99
C TYR A 92 -5.24 3.39 10.90
N ASP A 93 -5.67 3.41 12.14
CA ASP A 93 -5.24 4.29 13.21
C ASP A 93 -5.19 3.51 14.55
N GLU A 94 -4.92 4.17 15.66
CA GLU A 94 -4.83 3.54 16.99
C GLU A 94 -6.14 2.86 17.39
N ILE A 95 -7.29 3.43 17.01
CA ILE A 95 -8.62 2.85 17.28
C ILE A 95 -8.80 1.58 16.46
N ALA A 96 -8.47 1.65 15.17
CA ALA A 96 -8.52 0.50 14.27
C ALA A 96 -7.56 -0.61 14.72
N ALA A 97 -6.35 -0.27 15.15
CA ALA A 97 -5.38 -1.23 15.63
C ALA A 97 -5.90 -2.01 16.85
N SER A 98 -6.44 -1.30 17.84
CA SER A 98 -7.05 -1.92 19.02
C SER A 98 -8.28 -2.77 18.65
N LEU A 99 -9.14 -2.30 17.76
CA LEU A 99 -10.29 -3.06 17.28
C LEU A 99 -9.84 -4.34 16.58
N ILE A 100 -8.84 -4.26 15.71
CA ILE A 100 -8.29 -5.40 14.95
C ILE A 100 -7.77 -6.47 15.90
N GLU A 101 -7.06 -6.11 16.95
CA GLU A 101 -6.57 -7.05 17.96
C GLU A 101 -7.72 -7.86 18.58
N HIS A 102 -8.81 -7.20 18.95
CA HIS A 102 -10.00 -7.86 19.51
C HIS A 102 -10.74 -8.73 18.47
N LEU A 103 -10.82 -8.27 17.21
CA LEU A 103 -11.44 -9.03 16.12
C LEU A 103 -10.63 -10.30 15.80
N GLN A 104 -9.30 -10.21 15.83
CA GLN A 104 -8.40 -11.36 15.67
C GLN A 104 -8.58 -12.37 16.80
N ALA A 105 -8.61 -11.92 18.05
CA ALA A 105 -8.85 -12.80 19.21
C ALA A 105 -10.21 -13.52 19.11
N SER A 106 -11.19 -12.90 18.47
CA SER A 106 -12.54 -13.45 18.25
C SER A 106 -12.70 -14.22 16.94
N ASN A 107 -11.63 -14.36 16.14
CA ASN A 107 -11.65 -14.95 14.80
C ASN A 107 -12.68 -14.31 13.84
N ILE A 108 -12.92 -12.99 13.95
CA ILE A 108 -13.81 -12.25 13.08
C ILE A 108 -13.01 -11.73 11.88
N PRO A 109 -13.40 -12.04 10.63
CA PRO A 109 -12.75 -11.50 9.44
C PRO A 109 -12.87 -9.97 9.42
N HIS A 110 -11.79 -9.29 9.10
CA HIS A 110 -11.74 -7.84 9.06
C HIS A 110 -10.79 -7.35 7.96
N TYR A 111 -11.08 -6.18 7.42
CA TYR A 111 -10.29 -5.56 6.36
C TYR A 111 -10.25 -4.05 6.54
N VAL A 112 -9.08 -3.47 6.34
CA VAL A 112 -8.89 -2.03 6.33
C VAL A 112 -8.88 -1.52 4.89
N ILE A 113 -9.55 -0.41 4.67
CA ILE A 113 -9.65 0.22 3.36
C ILE A 113 -8.59 1.32 3.26
N GLU A 114 -7.70 1.22 2.29
CA GLU A 114 -6.71 2.27 2.03
C GLU A 114 -6.68 2.61 0.53
N PRO A 115 -7.10 3.85 0.16
CA PRO A 115 -7.11 4.28 -1.23
C PRO A 115 -5.71 4.46 -1.83
N ASP A 116 -4.73 4.92 -1.03
CA ASP A 116 -3.36 5.11 -1.51
C ASP A 116 -2.65 3.76 -1.66
N PRO A 117 -2.26 3.36 -2.90
CA PRO A 117 -1.59 2.08 -3.12
C PRO A 117 -0.25 1.94 -2.40
N THR A 118 0.44 3.05 -2.13
CA THR A 118 1.75 3.05 -1.48
C THR A 118 1.59 2.76 0.02
N VAL A 119 0.63 3.45 0.65
CA VAL A 119 0.28 3.24 2.06
C VAL A 119 -0.31 1.84 2.24
N ALA A 120 -1.19 1.41 1.32
CA ALA A 120 -1.77 0.06 1.34
C ALA A 120 -0.70 -1.03 1.27
N ALA A 121 0.31 -0.88 0.40
CA ALA A 121 1.43 -1.80 0.29
C ALA A 121 2.27 -1.87 1.57
N HIS A 122 2.51 -0.72 2.21
CA HIS A 122 3.24 -0.65 3.47
C HIS A 122 2.49 -1.38 4.59
N LEU A 123 1.24 -1.05 4.83
CA LEU A 123 0.41 -1.69 5.86
C LEU A 123 0.24 -3.20 5.62
N MET A 124 0.11 -3.61 4.36
CA MET A 124 0.06 -5.02 4.01
C MET A 124 1.37 -5.74 4.34
N SER A 125 2.53 -5.08 4.21
CA SER A 125 3.83 -5.63 4.61
C SER A 125 3.96 -5.81 6.12
N GLU A 126 3.22 -5.04 6.90
CA GLU A 126 3.09 -5.16 8.36
C GLU A 126 2.07 -6.23 8.79
N GLY A 127 1.42 -6.88 7.83
CA GLY A 127 0.47 -7.96 8.10
C GLY A 127 -0.97 -7.48 8.32
N VAL A 128 -1.29 -6.22 8.06
CA VAL A 128 -2.66 -5.69 8.14
C VAL A 128 -3.46 -6.17 6.93
N PRO A 129 -4.66 -6.75 7.10
CA PRO A 129 -5.52 -7.14 5.99
C PRO A 129 -6.08 -5.90 5.28
N ILE A 130 -5.53 -5.54 4.14
CA ILE A 130 -5.87 -4.33 3.38
C ILE A 130 -6.66 -4.67 2.12
N VAL A 131 -7.63 -3.82 1.79
CA VAL A 131 -8.24 -3.69 0.48
C VAL A 131 -8.09 -2.26 -0.02
N THR A 132 -7.92 -2.06 -1.33
CA THR A 132 -7.76 -0.73 -1.92
C THR A 132 -8.90 -0.40 -2.87
N GLY A 133 -9.33 0.86 -2.84
CA GLY A 133 -10.38 1.40 -3.72
C GLY A 133 -10.88 2.75 -3.24
N GLU A 134 -11.67 3.41 -4.07
CA GLU A 134 -12.21 4.75 -3.81
C GLU A 134 -13.52 4.68 -3.01
N PHE A 135 -13.74 5.67 -2.11
CA PHE A 135 -14.91 5.72 -1.24
C PHE A 135 -16.18 6.30 -1.90
N ASP A 136 -16.03 6.93 -3.05
CA ASP A 136 -17.12 7.55 -3.81
C ASP A 136 -17.71 6.64 -4.89
N ASN A 137 -17.20 5.42 -5.01
CA ASN A 137 -17.60 4.47 -6.04
C ASN A 137 -18.37 3.29 -5.46
N LYS A 138 -19.64 3.19 -5.82
CA LYS A 138 -20.53 2.10 -5.41
C LYS A 138 -19.99 0.71 -5.76
N ALA A 139 -19.40 0.54 -6.96
CA ALA A 139 -18.84 -0.75 -7.38
C ALA A 139 -17.70 -1.21 -6.46
N THR A 140 -16.97 -0.30 -5.84
CA THR A 140 -15.92 -0.61 -4.89
C THR A 140 -16.49 -1.30 -3.65
N PHE A 141 -17.58 -0.79 -3.09
CA PHE A 141 -18.25 -1.41 -1.94
C PHE A 141 -18.93 -2.74 -2.28
N GLU A 142 -19.43 -2.89 -3.51
CA GLU A 142 -19.94 -4.16 -4.00
C GLU A 142 -18.84 -5.22 -4.09
N ASN A 143 -17.66 -4.85 -4.59
CA ASN A 143 -16.47 -5.71 -4.66
C ASN A 143 -15.96 -6.12 -3.28
N TRP A 144 -16.17 -5.30 -2.26
CA TRP A 144 -15.85 -5.60 -0.87
C TRP A 144 -16.97 -6.36 -0.14
N GLN A 145 -18.00 -6.81 -0.86
CA GLN A 145 -19.13 -7.57 -0.30
C GLN A 145 -19.81 -6.85 0.87
N ILE A 146 -19.96 -5.51 0.79
CA ILE A 146 -20.46 -4.70 1.90
C ILE A 146 -21.84 -5.15 2.39
N GLN A 147 -22.69 -5.69 1.52
CA GLN A 147 -24.02 -6.20 1.89
C GLN A 147 -23.94 -7.36 2.88
N LYS A 148 -22.80 -8.06 2.95
CA LYS A 148 -22.55 -9.20 3.84
C LYS A 148 -21.67 -8.83 5.04
N ALA A 149 -21.31 -7.56 5.15
CA ALA A 149 -20.47 -7.09 6.25
C ALA A 149 -21.30 -7.07 7.55
N ARG A 150 -20.64 -7.43 8.64
CA ARG A 150 -21.17 -7.33 10.00
C ARG A 150 -21.23 -5.88 10.47
N LEU A 151 -20.23 -5.09 10.10
CA LEU A 151 -20.04 -3.70 10.52
C LEU A 151 -19.13 -2.96 9.55
N LEU A 152 -19.42 -1.68 9.34
CA LEU A 152 -18.47 -0.72 8.76
C LEU A 152 -18.12 0.33 9.83
N LEU A 153 -16.83 0.51 10.09
CA LEU A 153 -16.30 1.62 10.88
C LEU A 153 -15.80 2.72 9.93
N ALA A 154 -16.45 3.89 10.00
CA ALA A 154 -16.05 5.11 9.30
C ALA A 154 -15.29 6.01 10.29
N ASN A 155 -13.96 5.97 10.24
CA ASN A 155 -13.04 6.67 11.14
C ASN A 155 -12.06 7.60 10.40
N ARG A 156 -12.54 8.25 9.34
CA ARG A 156 -11.84 9.31 8.61
C ARG A 156 -12.36 10.69 9.03
N GLU A 157 -12.01 11.71 8.27
CA GLU A 157 -12.53 13.06 8.45
C GLU A 157 -14.06 13.08 8.22
N ASP A 158 -14.78 13.98 8.90
CA ASP A 158 -16.25 14.02 8.93
C ASP A 158 -16.87 14.07 7.51
N THR A 159 -16.30 14.82 6.59
CA THR A 159 -16.75 14.89 5.19
C THR A 159 -16.55 13.57 4.44
N THR A 160 -15.42 12.92 4.65
CA THR A 160 -15.13 11.62 4.05
C THR A 160 -16.05 10.55 4.63
N ASN A 161 -16.28 10.56 5.94
CA ASN A 161 -17.21 9.65 6.60
C ASN A 161 -18.63 9.80 6.06
N THR A 162 -19.09 11.03 5.81
CA THR A 162 -20.39 11.30 5.19
C THR A 162 -20.47 10.66 3.79
N ASN A 163 -19.46 10.84 2.95
CA ASN A 163 -19.42 10.24 1.62
C ASN A 163 -19.42 8.71 1.68
N ILE A 164 -18.65 8.12 2.58
CA ILE A 164 -18.63 6.67 2.81
C ILE A 164 -20.05 6.17 3.17
N VAL A 165 -20.70 6.81 4.14
CA VAL A 165 -22.02 6.42 4.60
C VAL A 165 -23.05 6.49 3.45
N LEU A 166 -23.07 7.59 2.70
CA LEU A 166 -23.97 7.78 1.56
C LEU A 166 -23.76 6.71 0.50
N THR A 167 -22.50 6.48 0.07
CA THR A 167 -22.18 5.49 -0.97
C THR A 167 -22.54 4.06 -0.52
N VAL A 168 -22.29 3.76 0.76
CA VAL A 168 -22.67 2.45 1.32
C VAL A 168 -24.19 2.29 1.37
N ARG A 169 -24.95 3.33 1.71
CA ARG A 169 -26.41 3.28 1.73
C ARG A 169 -27.04 3.11 0.35
N GLU A 170 -26.38 3.60 -0.71
CA GLU A 170 -26.77 3.29 -2.08
C GLU A 170 -26.59 1.80 -2.44
N THR A 171 -25.66 1.12 -1.76
CA THR A 171 -25.32 -0.29 -2.02
C THR A 171 -26.08 -1.23 -1.07
N SER A 172 -26.20 -0.86 0.20
CA SER A 172 -26.85 -1.66 1.26
C SER A 172 -27.51 -0.76 2.29
N SER A 173 -28.83 -0.91 2.46
CA SER A 173 -29.58 -0.17 3.46
C SER A 173 -29.45 -0.74 4.88
N GLN A 174 -28.93 -1.96 5.05
CA GLN A 174 -29.02 -2.71 6.30
C GLN A 174 -27.68 -2.87 7.06
N VAL A 175 -26.54 -2.69 6.39
CA VAL A 175 -25.27 -2.87 7.08
C VAL A 175 -25.13 -1.88 8.22
N PRO A 176 -24.77 -2.32 9.44
CA PRO A 176 -24.50 -1.39 10.55
C PRO A 176 -23.27 -0.53 10.25
N ILE A 177 -23.39 0.78 10.42
CA ILE A 177 -22.31 1.74 10.21
C ILE A 177 -22.08 2.49 11.51
N VAL A 178 -20.85 2.46 11.99
CA VAL A 178 -20.39 3.29 13.11
C VAL A 178 -19.48 4.37 12.54
N GLY A 179 -19.87 5.64 12.74
CA GLY A 179 -19.08 6.80 12.33
C GLY A 179 -18.42 7.48 13.52
N ILE A 180 -17.13 7.75 13.44
CA ILE A 180 -16.41 8.59 14.40
C ILE A 180 -16.42 10.00 13.85
N VAL A 181 -16.79 10.98 14.65
CA VAL A 181 -16.77 12.40 14.27
C VAL A 181 -15.84 13.22 15.16
N ASP A 182 -15.20 14.18 14.51
CA ASP A 182 -14.31 15.12 15.15
C ASP A 182 -15.05 16.35 15.71
N HIS A 183 -16.18 16.73 15.08
CA HIS A 183 -16.95 17.92 15.42
C HIS A 183 -18.41 17.53 15.73
N GLU A 184 -18.99 18.15 16.76
CA GLU A 184 -20.40 17.91 17.17
C GLU A 184 -21.40 18.26 16.06
N ASP A 185 -21.14 19.33 15.31
CA ASP A 185 -21.99 19.78 14.20
C ASP A 185 -22.12 18.73 13.07
N SER A 186 -21.21 17.77 13.02
CA SER A 186 -21.22 16.67 12.03
C SER A 186 -22.10 15.49 12.43
N ILE A 187 -22.57 15.42 13.69
CA ILE A 187 -23.37 14.30 14.20
C ILE A 187 -24.67 14.18 13.41
N ASP A 188 -25.43 15.26 13.33
CA ASP A 188 -26.73 15.27 12.63
C ASP A 188 -26.58 14.93 11.15
N ILE A 189 -25.49 15.40 10.52
CA ILE A 189 -25.20 15.13 9.11
C ILE A 189 -24.96 13.63 8.89
N LEU A 190 -24.15 12.99 9.74
CA LEU A 190 -23.88 11.55 9.63
C LEU A 190 -25.13 10.71 9.93
N GLU A 191 -25.92 11.08 10.93
CA GLU A 191 -27.19 10.40 11.24
C GLU A 191 -28.17 10.51 10.08
N LEU A 192 -28.36 11.70 9.51
CA LEU A 192 -29.22 11.92 8.33
C LEU A 192 -28.72 11.18 7.10
N SER A 193 -27.40 11.02 6.95
CA SER A 193 -26.79 10.23 5.85
C SER A 193 -27.05 8.73 6.01
N GLY A 194 -27.54 8.28 7.17
CA GLY A 194 -27.87 6.88 7.42
C GLY A 194 -26.85 6.13 8.26
N CYS A 195 -25.97 6.81 8.98
CA CYS A 195 -25.10 6.18 9.97
C CYS A 195 -25.94 5.54 11.07
N THR A 196 -25.57 4.33 11.51
CA THR A 196 -26.34 3.62 12.55
C THR A 196 -26.01 4.14 13.94
N HIS A 197 -24.73 4.42 14.17
CA HIS A 197 -24.25 5.01 15.42
C HIS A 197 -23.15 6.03 15.11
N VAL A 198 -23.25 7.21 15.72
CA VAL A 198 -22.25 8.27 15.62
C VAL A 198 -21.55 8.44 16.95
N LEU A 199 -20.23 8.40 16.95
CA LEU A 199 -19.39 8.51 18.14
C LEU A 199 -18.57 9.81 18.10
N PRO A 200 -18.95 10.85 18.86
CA PRO A 200 -18.16 12.05 19.03
C PRO A 200 -17.04 11.79 20.07
N LEU A 201 -16.01 11.06 19.64
CA LEU A 201 -15.00 10.50 20.54
C LEU A 201 -14.27 11.57 21.37
N LYS A 202 -13.87 12.69 20.74
CA LYS A 202 -13.15 13.79 21.41
C LYS A 202 -14.01 14.44 22.51
N VAL A 203 -15.29 14.62 22.23
CA VAL A 203 -16.25 15.21 23.21
C VAL A 203 -16.45 14.26 24.38
N ARG A 204 -16.70 12.97 24.08
CA ARG A 204 -16.87 11.95 25.14
C ARG A 204 -15.62 11.80 25.99
N LEU A 205 -14.44 11.85 25.41
CA LEU A 205 -13.19 11.84 26.17
C LEU A 205 -13.07 13.10 27.07
N GLY A 206 -13.43 14.27 26.54
CA GLY A 206 -13.45 15.51 27.32
C GLY A 206 -14.42 15.45 28.51
N GLU A 207 -15.64 14.95 28.30
CA GLU A 207 -16.65 14.73 29.36
C GLU A 207 -16.11 13.74 30.41
N TYR A 208 -15.54 12.63 30.00
CA TYR A 208 -14.94 11.66 30.92
C TYR A 208 -13.84 12.28 31.77
N LEU A 209 -12.90 13.02 31.17
CA LEU A 209 -11.85 13.71 31.91
C LEU A 209 -12.41 14.76 32.89
N ALA A 210 -13.45 15.49 32.50
CA ALA A 210 -14.11 16.44 33.39
C ALA A 210 -14.78 15.74 34.60
N MET A 211 -15.41 14.59 34.38
CA MET A 211 -15.98 13.79 35.47
C MET A 211 -14.88 13.26 36.41
N ARG A 212 -13.77 12.82 35.90
CA ARG A 212 -12.63 12.36 36.74
C ARG A 212 -11.99 13.47 37.56
N THR A 213 -11.97 14.69 37.06
CA THR A 213 -11.45 15.84 37.81
C THR A 213 -12.42 16.33 38.89
N SER A 214 -13.74 16.13 38.70
CA SER A 214 -14.78 16.57 39.65
C SER A 214 -15.09 15.54 40.74
N GLN A 215 -14.91 14.24 40.44
CA GLN A 215 -15.13 13.14 41.40
C GLN A 215 -13.77 12.58 41.80
N GLY A 216 -13.31 12.84 43.04
CA GLY A 216 -12.08 12.19 43.55
C GLY A 216 -12.21 10.67 43.50
N THR A 217 -11.25 10.00 42.95
CA THR A 217 -10.80 8.60 42.89
C THR A 217 -11.70 7.40 43.31
N SER A 218 -13.05 7.51 43.36
CA SER A 218 -13.87 6.45 43.92
C SER A 218 -15.16 6.10 43.16
N SER A 219 -15.20 6.23 41.85
CA SER A 219 -16.33 5.78 41.02
C SER A 219 -15.94 4.75 40.01
N PRO A 220 -16.76 3.70 39.72
CA PRO A 220 -16.46 2.69 38.71
C PRO A 220 -16.32 3.32 37.33
N ASP A 221 -15.44 2.77 36.54
CA ASP A 221 -14.98 3.27 35.26
C ASP A 221 -16.01 3.08 34.13
N VAL A 222 -17.05 3.92 34.13
CA VAL A 222 -17.98 3.98 32.98
C VAL A 222 -17.52 5.08 32.03
N ILE A 223 -16.95 4.71 30.91
CA ILE A 223 -16.43 5.65 29.89
C ILE A 223 -17.58 6.26 29.07
N GLY A 224 -18.74 5.65 29.03
CA GLY A 224 -19.92 6.21 28.36
C GLY A 224 -21.10 5.27 28.28
N THR A 225 -22.29 5.84 28.09
CA THR A 225 -23.50 5.08 27.81
C THR A 225 -24.09 5.60 26.52
N THR A 226 -24.14 4.77 25.47
CA THR A 226 -24.80 5.10 24.21
C THR A 226 -25.86 4.05 23.94
N LYS A 227 -27.17 4.46 24.02
CA LYS A 227 -28.35 3.62 23.69
C LYS A 227 -28.25 2.17 24.18
N GLY A 228 -27.85 1.94 25.43
CA GLY A 228 -27.85 0.62 26.07
C GLY A 228 -26.52 -0.12 26.08
N LEU A 229 -25.45 0.44 25.52
CA LEU A 229 -24.10 -0.07 25.68
C LEU A 229 -23.38 0.70 26.80
N GLN A 230 -22.94 -0.02 27.83
CA GLN A 230 -22.02 0.50 28.84
C GLN A 230 -20.60 0.10 28.45
N ILE A 231 -19.74 1.07 28.26
CA ILE A 231 -18.30 0.85 28.10
C ILE A 231 -17.70 0.93 29.50
N VAL A 232 -17.32 -0.21 30.04
CA VAL A 232 -16.71 -0.35 31.38
C VAL A 232 -15.29 -0.84 31.16
N GLU A 233 -14.35 -0.29 31.90
CA GLU A 233 -12.97 -0.80 31.97
C GLU A 233 -12.91 -2.08 32.81
#